data_9e45d1fa4cdf031ae3b14cd8437c1658
#
_entry.id   9e45d1fa4cdf031ae3b14cd8437c1658
#
_cell.length_a   1.000
_cell.length_b   1.000
_cell.length_c   1.000
_cell.angle_alpha   90.00
_cell.angle_beta   90.00
_cell.angle_gamma   90.00
#
_symmetry.space_group_name_H-M   'P 1'
#
loop_
_entity.id
_entity.type
_entity.pdbx_description
1 polymer ?
#
loop_
_entity_poly.entity_id
_entity_poly.type
_entity_poly.pdbx_seq_one_letter_code
_entity_poly.pdbx_strand_id
1 'polypeptide(L)'
;MAEVLATKLKNDTTRMFRDDIANNDYYFCVSSISIDALTRVDAVNSFKSRNEFKENILFGKKIFDSDVKYMIKYHPWQKDQVYEQYDDTVDLENEKFYSVVGPTNNDSGDYRVYKCLSNNNGAKSANPPNYNPVTVNQIYRMPDGYVWKFMYYLTESEFEGYNAVGYIPLMGNFAVDPQLDSDANNVITGSEVSNIFVNNPIDNAGYPFVESGIVAGPPGNDSTMLLRSNFLSEIGNYYSGMTLYVNTPTNVTYTYEIDTYTWDAVADRGRVKVIGNPSSDGVIINSTFKILPTVKILGDGSGATAIPRIVNGNITNIEVLNSGSGYNNISASIVDPNYDFDPDDANSIDVRATLRPVLSPVGGHNYNLIDELYCRHVLLYAYITETDNNQIGASNSTSAVGVLKNPTFIPDPVTANTASPDVFDNRIEIITDDYGKLVVNGIVTQQDIDGNELFRARVHAIQASSNTVHLCSYMGPHINQANNDIALDLTKNLINSTGQQISINSPVANNVIESRYTQRSGEVYFMEDFFPIDRQTTSREEYKLVLEF
;
A
#
# COMPACT_ATOMS: atom_id res chain seq x y z
N MET A 1 -1.40 -18.73 -21.23
CA MET A 1 -2.60 -17.94 -20.90
C MET A 1 -2.20 -16.49 -21.03
N ALA A 2 -2.95 -15.70 -21.75
CA ALA A 2 -2.66 -14.28 -21.83
C ALA A 2 -2.99 -13.66 -20.46
N GLU A 3 -2.10 -12.84 -19.94
CA GLU A 3 -2.39 -12.00 -18.79
C GLU A 3 -3.56 -11.07 -19.16
N VAL A 4 -4.61 -11.09 -18.37
CA VAL A 4 -5.85 -10.40 -18.74
C VAL A 4 -5.70 -8.89 -18.56
N LEU A 5 -4.91 -8.45 -17.59
CA LEU A 5 -4.69 -7.02 -17.30
C LEU A 5 -3.23 -6.79 -16.87
N ALA A 6 -2.58 -5.79 -17.45
CA ALA A 6 -1.28 -5.33 -16.98
C ALA A 6 -1.37 -4.73 -15.58
N THR A 7 -0.35 -4.91 -14.76
CA THR A 7 -0.26 -4.42 -13.37
C THR A 7 -0.60 -2.94 -13.25
N LYS A 8 -0.10 -2.11 -14.16
CA LYS A 8 -0.44 -0.68 -14.18
C LYS A 8 -1.94 -0.42 -14.32
N LEU A 9 -2.62 -1.20 -15.16
CA LEU A 9 -4.07 -1.04 -15.35
C LEU A 9 -4.85 -1.43 -14.09
N LYS A 10 -4.39 -2.44 -13.34
CA LYS A 10 -4.97 -2.81 -12.04
C LYS A 10 -4.83 -1.67 -11.03
N ASN A 11 -3.65 -1.08 -10.92
CA ASN A 11 -3.41 0.08 -10.05
C ASN A 11 -4.27 1.28 -10.44
N ASP A 12 -4.40 1.56 -11.74
CA ASP A 12 -5.23 2.65 -12.26
C ASP A 12 -6.72 2.38 -11.98
N THR A 13 -7.18 1.13 -12.10
CA THR A 13 -8.55 0.73 -11.73
C THR A 13 -8.81 0.95 -10.24
N THR A 14 -7.83 0.64 -9.38
CA THR A 14 -7.89 0.89 -7.94
C THR A 14 -8.07 2.39 -7.63
N ARG A 15 -7.33 3.26 -8.34
CA ARG A 15 -7.49 4.74 -8.22
C ARG A 15 -8.85 5.19 -8.71
N MET A 16 -9.27 4.73 -9.89
CA MET A 16 -10.57 5.08 -10.47
C MET A 16 -11.72 4.70 -9.55
N PHE A 17 -11.64 3.55 -8.88
CA PHE A 17 -12.66 3.14 -7.90
C PHE A 17 -12.71 4.09 -6.71
N ARG A 18 -11.56 4.49 -6.17
CA ARG A 18 -11.53 5.45 -5.07
C ARG A 18 -12.07 6.81 -5.48
N ASP A 19 -11.72 7.29 -6.67
CA ASP A 19 -12.24 8.54 -7.23
C ASP A 19 -13.77 8.45 -7.46
N ASP A 20 -14.26 7.28 -7.83
CA ASP A 20 -15.70 7.05 -7.99
C ASP A 20 -16.44 7.12 -6.66
N ILE A 21 -15.85 6.61 -5.57
CA ILE A 21 -16.42 6.75 -4.20
C ILE A 21 -16.47 8.21 -3.77
N ALA A 22 -15.46 9.01 -4.08
CA ALA A 22 -15.43 10.43 -3.75
C ALA A 22 -16.52 11.25 -4.49
N ASN A 23 -16.98 10.77 -5.64
CA ASN A 23 -17.94 11.45 -6.51
C ASN A 23 -19.35 10.88 -6.48
N ASN A 24 -19.58 9.76 -5.79
CA ASN A 24 -20.87 9.06 -5.72
C ASN A 24 -21.21 8.69 -4.28
N ASP A 25 -22.49 8.43 -4.03
CA ASP A 25 -22.96 7.96 -2.74
C ASP A 25 -22.82 6.44 -2.63
N TYR A 26 -21.94 5.98 -1.77
CA TYR A 26 -21.76 4.58 -1.45
C TYR A 26 -22.23 4.29 -0.03
N TYR A 27 -22.95 3.20 0.14
CA TYR A 27 -23.45 2.75 1.43
C TYR A 27 -23.01 1.32 1.71
N PHE A 28 -22.49 1.11 2.90
CA PHE A 28 -22.38 -0.23 3.46
C PHE A 28 -23.75 -0.62 3.99
N CYS A 29 -24.35 -1.67 3.43
CA CYS A 29 -25.70 -2.11 3.76
C CYS A 29 -25.67 -3.47 4.44
N VAL A 30 -26.53 -3.64 5.42
CA VAL A 30 -26.78 -4.90 6.09
C VAL A 30 -28.19 -5.37 5.76
N SER A 31 -28.32 -6.65 5.44
CA SER A 31 -29.57 -7.25 5.00
C SER A 31 -29.91 -8.48 5.82
N SER A 32 -31.19 -8.77 5.94
CA SER A 32 -31.71 -10.01 6.49
C SER A 32 -32.30 -10.86 5.39
N ILE A 33 -31.50 -11.72 4.80
CA ILE A 33 -31.97 -12.64 3.78
C ILE A 33 -32.77 -13.76 4.45
N SER A 34 -33.85 -14.22 3.79
CA SER A 34 -34.68 -15.33 4.26
C SER A 34 -33.84 -16.59 4.54
N ILE A 35 -34.26 -17.39 5.54
CA ILE A 35 -33.62 -18.67 5.90
C ILE A 35 -33.52 -19.64 4.71
N ASP A 36 -34.39 -19.51 3.72
CA ASP A 36 -34.27 -20.26 2.45
C ASP A 36 -32.98 -19.94 1.67
N ALA A 37 -32.31 -18.85 1.98
CA ALA A 37 -31.00 -18.52 1.41
C ALA A 37 -29.89 -19.49 1.85
N LEU A 38 -30.02 -20.17 2.98
CA LEU A 38 -29.05 -21.20 3.42
C LEU A 38 -29.05 -22.44 2.51
N THR A 39 -30.12 -22.63 1.71
CA THR A 39 -30.22 -23.66 0.68
C THR A 39 -30.06 -23.11 -0.73
N ARG A 40 -29.52 -21.89 -0.85
CA ARG A 40 -29.41 -21.19 -2.13
C ARG A 40 -28.57 -21.98 -3.12
N VAL A 41 -29.20 -22.38 -4.22
CA VAL A 41 -28.54 -23.02 -5.38
C VAL A 41 -28.04 -21.96 -6.37
N ASP A 42 -28.57 -20.74 -6.26
CA ASP A 42 -28.25 -19.62 -7.15
C ASP A 42 -26.90 -18.99 -6.81
N ALA A 43 -26.18 -18.53 -7.83
CA ALA A 43 -24.93 -17.80 -7.61
C ALA A 43 -25.18 -16.51 -6.80
N VAL A 44 -24.31 -16.23 -5.82
CA VAL A 44 -24.42 -15.05 -4.91
C VAL A 44 -24.55 -13.74 -5.70
N ASN A 45 -23.91 -13.62 -6.85
CA ASN A 45 -23.95 -12.42 -7.70
C ASN A 45 -24.96 -12.47 -8.84
N SER A 46 -25.98 -13.33 -8.76
CA SER A 46 -27.05 -13.35 -9.77
C SER A 46 -27.92 -12.09 -9.69
N PHE A 47 -28.59 -11.75 -10.78
CA PHE A 47 -29.55 -10.62 -10.80
C PHE A 47 -30.66 -10.79 -9.76
N LYS A 48 -31.11 -12.03 -9.57
CA LYS A 48 -32.12 -12.38 -8.55
C LYS A 48 -31.59 -12.09 -7.14
N SER A 49 -30.39 -12.56 -6.81
CA SER A 49 -29.82 -12.36 -5.47
C SER A 49 -29.54 -10.88 -5.17
N ARG A 50 -29.10 -10.10 -6.15
CA ARG A 50 -28.93 -8.65 -5.98
C ARG A 50 -30.25 -7.93 -5.71
N ASN A 51 -31.33 -8.34 -6.36
CA ASN A 51 -32.67 -7.80 -6.09
C ASN A 51 -33.17 -8.22 -4.71
N GLU A 52 -33.02 -9.50 -4.33
CA GLU A 52 -33.35 -9.99 -3.00
C GLU A 52 -32.58 -9.25 -1.91
N PHE A 53 -31.28 -8.99 -2.12
CA PHE A 53 -30.48 -8.19 -1.21
C PHE A 53 -31.07 -6.79 -1.02
N LYS A 54 -31.36 -6.07 -2.12
CA LYS A 54 -31.96 -4.73 -2.08
C LYS A 54 -33.34 -4.68 -1.40
N GLU A 55 -34.14 -5.71 -1.59
CA GLU A 55 -35.47 -5.83 -0.96
C GLU A 55 -35.39 -6.09 0.55
N ASN A 56 -34.33 -6.74 0.99
CA ASN A 56 -34.15 -7.16 2.37
C ASN A 56 -33.13 -6.31 3.15
N ILE A 57 -32.66 -5.20 2.59
CA ILE A 57 -31.82 -4.25 3.33
C ILE A 57 -32.57 -3.80 4.58
N LEU A 58 -31.91 -3.90 5.74
CA LEU A 58 -32.40 -3.41 7.02
C LEU A 58 -31.95 -1.99 7.25
N PHE A 59 -30.66 -1.73 7.04
CA PHE A 59 -30.08 -0.41 7.20
C PHE A 59 -28.84 -0.26 6.33
N GLY A 60 -28.42 0.99 6.13
CA GLY A 60 -27.16 1.32 5.48
C GLY A 60 -26.47 2.49 6.15
N LYS A 61 -25.15 2.45 6.13
CA LYS A 61 -24.28 3.55 6.56
C LYS A 61 -23.45 4.05 5.40
N LYS A 62 -23.44 5.37 5.19
CA LYS A 62 -22.67 6.01 4.12
C LYS A 62 -21.19 5.79 4.33
N ILE A 63 -20.49 5.47 3.25
CA ILE A 63 -19.04 5.33 3.19
C ILE A 63 -18.49 6.68 2.75
N PHE A 64 -17.69 7.31 3.59
CA PHE A 64 -17.00 8.55 3.30
C PHE A 64 -15.60 8.27 2.75
N ASP A 65 -15.00 9.24 2.07
CA ASP A 65 -13.61 9.13 1.59
C ASP A 65 -12.62 8.80 2.72
N SER A 66 -12.86 9.29 3.93
CA SER A 66 -12.08 8.95 5.13
C SER A 66 -12.11 7.47 5.51
N ASP A 67 -13.16 6.74 5.10
CA ASP A 67 -13.38 5.34 5.43
C ASP A 67 -12.77 4.40 4.37
N VAL A 68 -12.16 4.96 3.34
CA VAL A 68 -11.56 4.24 2.22
C VAL A 68 -10.04 4.32 2.30
N LYS A 69 -9.38 3.16 2.30
CA LYS A 69 -7.92 3.08 2.37
C LYS A 69 -7.38 2.22 1.23
N TYR A 70 -6.31 2.68 0.60
CA TYR A 70 -5.49 1.80 -0.22
C TYR A 70 -4.83 0.75 0.65
N MET A 71 -4.71 -0.48 0.15
CA MET A 71 -4.15 -1.60 0.90
C MET A 71 -3.04 -2.28 0.11
N ILE A 72 -2.01 -2.68 0.81
CA ILE A 72 -0.95 -3.54 0.29
C ILE A 72 -0.87 -4.84 1.09
N LYS A 73 -0.24 -5.87 0.54
CA LYS A 73 -0.04 -7.14 1.24
C LYS A 73 0.81 -6.93 2.49
N TYR A 74 0.47 -7.59 3.58
CA TYR A 74 1.24 -7.55 4.82
C TYR A 74 2.37 -8.58 4.78
N HIS A 75 3.59 -8.11 4.62
CA HIS A 75 4.81 -8.91 4.64
C HIS A 75 5.64 -8.55 5.89
N PRO A 76 5.36 -9.12 7.08
CA PRO A 76 6.16 -8.85 8.26
C PRO A 76 7.60 -9.31 8.03
N TRP A 77 8.57 -8.49 8.48
CA TRP A 77 9.97 -8.89 8.41
C TRP A 77 10.21 -10.13 9.26
N GLN A 78 10.91 -11.10 8.69
CA GLN A 78 11.26 -12.35 9.35
C GLN A 78 12.75 -12.63 9.16
N LYS A 79 13.40 -13.02 10.26
CA LYS A 79 14.78 -13.47 10.22
C LYS A 79 14.91 -14.72 9.34
N ASP A 80 16.02 -14.81 8.62
CA ASP A 80 16.36 -15.91 7.72
C ASP A 80 15.44 -16.05 6.48
N GLN A 81 14.57 -15.05 6.24
CA GLN A 81 13.80 -14.93 5.00
C GLN A 81 14.68 -14.31 3.90
N VAL A 82 14.53 -14.78 2.67
CA VAL A 82 15.02 -14.09 1.47
C VAL A 82 13.93 -13.16 0.97
N TYR A 83 14.29 -11.90 0.72
CA TYR A 83 13.43 -10.91 0.08
C TYR A 83 13.93 -10.66 -1.33
N GLU A 84 13.01 -10.51 -2.27
CA GLU A 84 13.38 -10.14 -3.63
C GLU A 84 13.87 -8.69 -3.67
N GLN A 85 14.92 -8.46 -4.44
CA GLN A 85 15.42 -7.11 -4.62
C GLN A 85 14.64 -6.40 -5.73
N TYR A 86 14.45 -5.11 -5.56
CA TYR A 86 13.81 -4.29 -6.58
C TYR A 86 14.61 -4.30 -7.88
N ASP A 87 13.90 -4.52 -8.97
CA ASP A 87 14.44 -4.54 -10.33
C ASP A 87 13.39 -3.90 -11.25
N ASP A 88 13.77 -2.87 -11.98
CA ASP A 88 12.91 -2.10 -12.88
C ASP A 88 12.51 -2.87 -14.16
N THR A 89 13.10 -4.05 -14.38
CA THR A 89 12.83 -4.91 -15.53
C THR A 89 11.97 -6.14 -15.19
N VAL A 90 11.64 -6.33 -13.91
CA VAL A 90 10.94 -7.53 -13.41
C VAL A 90 9.60 -7.12 -12.78
N ASP A 91 8.54 -7.84 -13.08
CA ASP A 91 7.29 -7.72 -12.37
C ASP A 91 7.38 -8.42 -11.00
N LEU A 92 7.30 -7.61 -9.95
CA LEU A 92 7.42 -8.05 -8.55
C LEU A 92 6.07 -8.19 -7.84
N GLU A 93 4.96 -8.15 -8.56
CA GLU A 93 3.58 -8.17 -8.02
C GLU A 93 3.32 -9.30 -7.02
N ASN A 94 3.90 -10.48 -7.26
CA ASN A 94 3.72 -11.66 -6.42
C ASN A 94 4.90 -11.98 -5.51
N GLU A 95 5.92 -11.12 -5.53
CA GLU A 95 7.16 -11.32 -4.80
C GLU A 95 7.18 -10.55 -3.48
N LYS A 96 8.00 -11.00 -2.54
CA LYS A 96 8.24 -10.31 -1.28
C LYS A 96 9.42 -9.35 -1.42
N PHE A 97 9.23 -8.24 -2.12
CA PHE A 97 10.27 -7.25 -2.37
C PHE A 97 10.24 -6.06 -1.39
N TYR A 98 9.31 -6.07 -0.45
CA TYR A 98 9.25 -5.16 0.69
C TYR A 98 8.91 -5.92 1.97
N SER A 99 9.18 -5.32 3.11
CA SER A 99 8.83 -5.88 4.41
C SER A 99 8.34 -4.83 5.38
N VAL A 100 7.60 -5.28 6.39
CA VAL A 100 7.06 -4.44 7.46
C VAL A 100 7.76 -4.78 8.76
N VAL A 101 8.42 -3.80 9.36
CA VAL A 101 9.05 -3.92 10.68
C VAL A 101 8.09 -3.38 11.72
N GLY A 102 7.63 -4.24 12.60
CA GLY A 102 6.69 -3.88 13.67
C GLY A 102 7.36 -3.22 14.88
N PRO A 103 6.57 -2.76 15.85
CA PRO A 103 7.04 -2.04 17.05
C PRO A 103 8.08 -2.80 17.89
N THR A 104 8.02 -4.13 17.90
CA THR A 104 8.96 -4.98 18.66
C THR A 104 10.39 -4.93 18.14
N ASN A 105 10.59 -4.43 16.93
CA ASN A 105 11.87 -4.35 16.24
C ASN A 105 12.28 -2.91 15.92
N ASN A 106 11.57 -1.92 16.44
CA ASN A 106 11.93 -0.51 16.31
C ASN A 106 11.57 0.27 17.58
N ASP A 107 12.29 1.37 17.82
CA ASP A 107 12.17 2.16 19.06
C ASP A 107 11.01 3.17 19.04
N SER A 108 10.30 3.33 17.91
CA SER A 108 9.28 4.38 17.74
C SER A 108 7.86 3.93 18.04
N GLY A 109 7.60 2.63 18.20
CA GLY A 109 6.26 2.10 18.36
C GLY A 109 5.42 2.02 17.08
N ASP A 110 5.99 2.39 15.92
CA ASP A 110 5.29 2.40 14.65
C ASP A 110 5.57 1.13 13.84
N TYR A 111 4.68 0.82 12.91
CA TYR A 111 4.94 -0.14 11.83
C TYR A 111 5.60 0.59 10.66
N ARG A 112 6.73 0.09 10.19
CA ARG A 112 7.53 0.74 9.13
C ARG A 112 7.70 -0.16 7.94
N VAL A 113 7.42 0.36 6.76
CA VAL A 113 7.54 -0.37 5.49
C VAL A 113 8.85 -0.03 4.82
N TYR A 114 9.58 -1.07 4.41
CA TYR A 114 10.87 -0.95 3.74
C TYR A 114 10.90 -1.78 2.47
N LYS A 115 11.35 -1.18 1.38
CA LYS A 115 11.56 -1.84 0.09
C LYS A 115 12.99 -2.37 0.00
N CYS A 116 13.16 -3.59 -0.46
CA CYS A 116 14.47 -4.19 -0.66
C CYS A 116 15.11 -3.69 -1.95
N LEU A 117 16.19 -2.92 -1.85
CA LEU A 117 16.97 -2.48 -3.02
C LEU A 117 18.08 -3.47 -3.38
N SER A 118 18.63 -4.19 -2.39
CA SER A 118 19.62 -5.24 -2.62
C SER A 118 19.47 -6.33 -1.56
N ASN A 119 19.49 -7.59 -1.99
CA ASN A 119 19.36 -8.76 -1.12
C ASN A 119 20.70 -9.51 -0.96
N ASN A 120 21.83 -8.84 -1.23
CA ASN A 120 23.16 -9.43 -1.15
C ASN A 120 23.27 -10.77 -1.92
N ASN A 121 22.87 -10.75 -3.19
CA ASN A 121 22.88 -11.93 -4.08
C ASN A 121 22.04 -13.12 -3.57
N GLY A 122 20.85 -12.84 -3.07
CA GLY A 122 19.90 -13.86 -2.58
C GLY A 122 20.25 -14.43 -1.20
N ALA A 123 21.04 -13.71 -0.42
CA ALA A 123 21.33 -14.08 0.96
C ALA A 123 20.07 -13.97 1.85
N LYS A 124 20.08 -14.68 2.98
CA LYS A 124 19.02 -14.56 3.98
C LYS A 124 19.20 -13.29 4.81
N SER A 125 18.10 -12.54 5.00
CA SER A 125 18.12 -11.37 5.88
C SER A 125 18.26 -11.79 7.36
N ALA A 126 19.25 -11.25 8.03
CA ALA A 126 19.53 -11.55 9.43
C ALA A 126 19.23 -10.37 10.37
N ASN A 127 19.17 -9.15 9.82
CA ASN A 127 19.01 -7.92 10.57
C ASN A 127 17.84 -7.10 10.00
N PRO A 128 16.82 -6.75 10.82
CA PRO A 128 15.76 -5.87 10.36
C PRO A 128 16.32 -4.46 10.10
N PRO A 129 15.82 -3.74 9.08
CA PRO A 129 16.16 -2.34 8.92
C PRO A 129 15.72 -1.54 10.15
N ASN A 130 16.62 -0.70 10.66
CA ASN A 130 16.36 0.14 11.83
C ASN A 130 16.35 1.61 11.44
N TYR A 131 15.24 2.28 11.67
CA TYR A 131 15.02 3.65 11.25
C TYR A 131 15.94 4.63 11.98
N ASN A 132 16.61 5.48 11.21
CA ASN A 132 17.36 6.61 11.70
C ASN A 132 17.03 7.83 10.83
N PRO A 133 16.42 8.89 11.39
CA PRO A 133 15.95 10.04 10.61
C PRO A 133 17.08 10.85 9.93
N VAL A 134 18.33 10.66 10.37
CA VAL A 134 19.49 11.34 9.76
C VAL A 134 20.14 10.50 8.64
N THR A 135 19.59 9.35 8.31
CA THR A 135 20.13 8.52 7.22
C THR A 135 19.85 9.19 5.88
N VAL A 136 20.90 9.40 5.10
CA VAL A 136 20.83 10.04 3.78
C VAL A 136 19.91 9.24 2.87
N ASN A 137 18.99 9.92 2.20
CA ASN A 137 17.97 9.34 1.30
C ASN A 137 17.17 8.19 1.92
N GLN A 138 17.21 8.04 3.26
CA GLN A 138 16.51 6.97 4.00
C GLN A 138 16.82 5.56 3.46
N ILE A 139 18.06 5.35 3.02
CA ILE A 139 18.60 4.07 2.57
C ILE A 139 19.44 3.45 3.70
N TYR A 140 19.04 2.26 4.13
CA TYR A 140 19.61 1.54 5.26
C TYR A 140 20.45 0.36 4.76
N ARG A 141 21.75 0.39 5.01
CA ARG A 141 22.69 -0.69 4.69
C ARG A 141 22.90 -1.54 5.94
N MET A 142 22.44 -2.78 5.88
CA MET A 142 22.49 -3.68 7.03
C MET A 142 23.79 -4.52 7.04
N PRO A 143 24.23 -4.99 8.23
CA PRO A 143 25.45 -5.80 8.34
C PRO A 143 25.42 -7.12 7.55
N ASP A 144 24.23 -7.64 7.25
CA ASP A 144 24.01 -8.83 6.42
C ASP A 144 24.14 -8.56 4.90
N GLY A 145 24.41 -7.31 4.52
CA GLY A 145 24.56 -6.87 3.13
C GLY A 145 23.26 -6.46 2.44
N TYR A 146 22.13 -6.60 3.14
CA TYR A 146 20.87 -6.05 2.63
C TYR A 146 20.88 -4.53 2.58
N VAL A 147 20.22 -3.99 1.56
CA VAL A 147 19.99 -2.55 1.41
C VAL A 147 18.50 -2.32 1.31
N TRP A 148 17.98 -1.51 2.24
CA TRP A 148 16.57 -1.20 2.37
C TRP A 148 16.30 0.28 2.14
N LYS A 149 15.24 0.60 1.43
CA LYS A 149 14.68 1.95 1.30
C LYS A 149 13.46 2.06 2.20
N PHE A 150 13.44 3.05 3.09
CA PHE A 150 12.24 3.36 3.86
C PHE A 150 11.16 3.92 2.94
N MET A 151 9.94 3.42 3.07
CA MET A 151 8.81 3.79 2.23
C MET A 151 7.82 4.70 2.99
N TYR A 152 7.23 4.20 4.06
CA TYR A 152 6.30 4.94 4.90
C TYR A 152 6.15 4.24 6.26
N TYR A 153 5.43 4.88 7.18
CA TYR A 153 5.11 4.29 8.47
C TYR A 153 3.61 4.36 8.77
N LEU A 154 3.19 3.51 9.69
CA LEU A 154 1.86 3.48 10.29
C LEU A 154 2.04 3.60 11.79
N THR A 155 1.27 4.46 12.42
CA THR A 155 1.14 4.43 13.87
C THR A 155 0.45 3.14 14.31
N GLU A 156 0.65 2.71 15.55
CA GLU A 156 -0.04 1.53 16.10
C GLU A 156 -1.57 1.65 15.93
N SER A 157 -2.13 2.82 16.19
CA SER A 157 -3.56 3.09 16.03
C SER A 157 -4.06 2.96 14.59
N GLU A 158 -3.28 3.42 13.61
CA GLU A 158 -3.62 3.27 12.19
C GLU A 158 -3.53 1.82 11.74
N PHE A 159 -2.49 1.10 12.20
CA PHE A 159 -2.37 -0.32 11.91
C PHE A 159 -3.53 -1.11 12.52
N GLU A 160 -3.83 -0.96 13.80
CA GLU A 160 -4.92 -1.67 14.47
C GLU A 160 -6.30 -1.30 13.89
N GLY A 161 -6.51 -0.03 13.58
CA GLY A 161 -7.77 0.46 13.03
C GLY A 161 -8.08 -0.08 11.64
N TYR A 162 -7.09 -0.17 10.75
CA TYR A 162 -7.34 -0.44 9.33
C TYR A 162 -6.70 -1.73 8.81
N ASN A 163 -5.94 -2.50 9.60
CA ASN A 163 -5.43 -3.78 9.13
C ASN A 163 -6.58 -4.76 8.81
N ALA A 164 -6.36 -5.58 7.82
CA ALA A 164 -7.21 -6.72 7.50
C ALA A 164 -6.34 -7.97 7.38
N VAL A 165 -6.96 -9.15 7.33
CA VAL A 165 -6.21 -10.41 7.24
C VAL A 165 -5.32 -10.42 6.00
N GLY A 166 -4.01 -10.36 6.20
CA GLY A 166 -3.02 -10.36 5.12
C GLY A 166 -2.77 -9.01 4.44
N TYR A 167 -3.37 -7.90 4.92
CA TYR A 167 -3.25 -6.59 4.32
C TYR A 167 -3.03 -5.49 5.36
N ILE A 168 -2.31 -4.44 4.96
CA ILE A 168 -2.12 -3.22 5.74
C ILE A 168 -2.47 -1.98 4.92
N PRO A 169 -2.94 -0.89 5.56
CA PRO A 169 -3.26 0.32 4.83
C PRO A 169 -2.01 1.01 4.31
N LEU A 170 -2.15 1.59 3.13
CA LEU A 170 -1.20 2.53 2.56
C LEU A 170 -1.66 3.93 2.98
N MET A 171 -1.03 4.48 4.01
CA MET A 171 -1.40 5.78 4.57
C MET A 171 -0.57 6.90 3.94
N GLY A 172 -1.13 8.10 3.88
CA GLY A 172 -0.47 9.28 3.34
C GLY A 172 0.57 9.92 4.28
N ASN A 173 0.98 9.24 5.35
CA ASN A 173 2.06 9.67 6.21
C ASN A 173 3.40 9.35 5.54
N PHE A 174 3.59 9.96 4.38
CA PHE A 174 4.85 9.92 3.67
C PHE A 174 5.86 10.61 4.58
N ALA A 175 6.96 9.93 4.84
CA ALA A 175 8.14 10.68 5.19
C ALA A 175 8.40 11.56 3.97
N VAL A 176 8.07 12.83 4.11
CA VAL A 176 8.41 13.82 3.10
C VAL A 176 9.91 13.68 2.90
N ASP A 177 10.34 13.28 1.70
CA ASP A 177 11.74 13.41 1.35
C ASP A 177 12.03 14.90 1.46
N PRO A 178 12.94 15.36 2.34
CA PRO A 178 13.25 16.79 2.46
C PRO A 178 13.67 17.42 1.14
N GLN A 179 14.08 16.63 0.15
CA GLN A 179 14.37 17.10 -1.21
C GLN A 179 13.10 17.39 -2.03
N LEU A 180 11.97 16.74 -1.73
CA LEU A 180 10.69 17.04 -2.40
C LEU A 180 10.00 18.28 -1.80
N ASP A 181 10.27 18.59 -0.52
CA ASP A 181 9.62 19.70 0.18
C ASP A 181 10.29 21.06 -0.06
N SER A 182 11.56 21.07 -0.50
CA SER A 182 12.27 22.34 -0.78
C SER A 182 11.91 22.96 -2.13
N ASP A 183 11.32 22.19 -3.06
CA ASP A 183 11.00 22.64 -4.41
C ASP A 183 9.59 22.22 -4.85
N ALA A 184 8.57 22.78 -4.19
CA ALA A 184 7.16 22.60 -4.58
C ALA A 184 6.83 22.96 -6.04
N ASN A 185 7.80 23.42 -6.81
CA ASN A 185 7.73 23.76 -8.24
C ASN A 185 8.64 22.91 -9.14
N ASN A 186 9.47 22.02 -8.59
CA ASN A 186 10.32 21.15 -9.39
C ASN A 186 9.66 19.76 -9.51
N VAL A 187 8.94 19.57 -10.58
CA VAL A 187 8.57 18.23 -11.03
C VAL A 187 9.89 17.49 -11.31
N ILE A 188 10.30 16.56 -10.45
CA ILE A 188 11.43 15.69 -10.72
C ILE A 188 11.06 14.86 -11.94
N THR A 189 11.62 15.23 -13.08
CA THR A 189 11.48 14.50 -14.33
C THR A 189 12.59 13.49 -14.42
N GLY A 190 12.28 12.20 -14.32
CA GLY A 190 13.26 11.12 -14.41
C GLY A 190 13.39 10.31 -13.11
N SER A 191 14.31 9.40 -13.11
CA SER A 191 14.53 8.41 -12.06
C SER A 191 15.87 8.64 -11.33
N GLU A 192 16.03 7.96 -10.20
CA GLU A 192 17.28 7.84 -9.44
C GLU A 192 17.93 6.49 -9.73
N VAL A 193 19.22 6.35 -9.51
CA VAL A 193 19.92 5.06 -9.53
C VAL A 193 19.63 4.32 -8.22
N SER A 194 18.79 3.29 -8.27
CA SER A 194 18.43 2.48 -7.11
C SER A 194 19.52 1.51 -6.71
N ASN A 195 20.11 0.85 -7.71
CA ASN A 195 21.15 -0.17 -7.54
C ASN A 195 21.96 -0.33 -8.84
N ILE A 196 23.09 -0.99 -8.74
CA ILE A 196 23.88 -1.41 -9.92
C ILE A 196 24.25 -2.88 -9.71
N PHE A 197 23.64 -3.76 -10.47
CA PHE A 197 23.90 -5.20 -10.39
C PHE A 197 25.18 -5.57 -11.11
N VAL A 198 25.91 -6.51 -10.52
CA VAL A 198 27.03 -7.20 -11.17
C VAL A 198 26.51 -8.52 -11.71
N ASN A 199 26.45 -8.65 -13.02
CA ASN A 199 25.86 -9.85 -13.66
C ASN A 199 26.76 -11.08 -13.55
N ASN A 200 28.07 -10.89 -13.36
CA ASN A 200 29.09 -11.94 -13.27
C ASN A 200 29.95 -11.79 -11.99
N PRO A 201 29.39 -11.81 -10.79
CA PRO A 201 30.11 -11.44 -9.56
C PRO A 201 31.21 -12.41 -9.15
N ILE A 202 31.21 -13.64 -9.70
CA ILE A 202 32.21 -14.68 -9.45
C ILE A 202 33.11 -14.97 -10.64
N ASP A 203 32.75 -14.47 -11.81
CA ASP A 203 33.46 -14.78 -13.08
C ASP A 203 34.24 -13.55 -13.60
N ASN A 204 34.33 -12.48 -12.82
CA ASN A 204 35.19 -11.34 -13.13
C ASN A 204 36.41 -11.40 -12.21
N ALA A 205 37.59 -11.01 -12.68
CA ALA A 205 38.81 -11.13 -11.90
C ALA A 205 39.89 -10.14 -12.36
N GLY A 206 40.92 -10.01 -11.50
CA GLY A 206 42.14 -9.30 -11.86
C GLY A 206 42.09 -7.81 -11.63
N TYR A 207 41.08 -7.28 -10.95
CA TYR A 207 41.02 -5.86 -10.66
C TYR A 207 42.08 -5.46 -9.64
N PRO A 208 42.96 -4.48 -9.96
CA PRO A 208 43.87 -3.91 -9.00
C PRO A 208 43.09 -3.15 -7.95
N PHE A 209 43.46 -3.32 -6.68
CA PHE A 209 42.87 -2.57 -5.58
C PHE A 209 43.81 -2.50 -4.38
N VAL A 210 43.63 -1.46 -3.56
CA VAL A 210 44.27 -1.34 -2.27
C VAL A 210 43.22 -1.02 -1.22
N GLU A 211 42.97 -1.96 -0.32
CA GLU A 211 41.90 -1.81 0.68
C GLU A 211 42.30 -0.87 1.83
N SER A 212 43.57 -0.78 2.13
CA SER A 212 44.03 0.04 3.24
C SER A 212 45.47 0.57 3.06
N GLY A 213 45.67 1.84 3.42
CA GLY A 213 46.94 2.49 3.47
C GLY A 213 46.83 3.81 4.22
N ILE A 214 47.96 4.50 4.34
CA ILE A 214 48.04 5.83 4.94
C ILE A 214 48.76 6.83 4.02
N VAL A 215 48.33 8.09 4.06
CA VAL A 215 49.06 9.20 3.46
C VAL A 215 50.33 9.40 4.28
N ALA A 216 51.45 9.17 3.66
CA ALA A 216 52.77 9.15 4.32
C ALA A 216 53.55 10.50 4.25
N GLY A 217 53.03 11.44 3.48
CA GLY A 217 53.53 12.81 3.37
C GLY A 217 52.39 13.78 3.09
N PRO A 218 52.50 15.05 3.49
CA PRO A 218 51.44 16.02 3.23
C PRO A 218 51.26 16.20 1.71
N PRO A 219 50.03 16.48 1.26
CA PRO A 219 49.81 16.81 -0.15
C PRO A 219 50.63 18.01 -0.58
N GLY A 220 51.28 17.90 -1.74
CA GLY A 220 51.96 19.03 -2.38
C GLY A 220 50.97 20.00 -3.03
N ASN A 221 51.41 21.22 -3.28
CA ASN A 221 50.63 22.24 -4.00
C ASN A 221 50.33 21.84 -5.46
N ASP A 222 51.03 20.82 -5.97
CA ASP A 222 50.88 20.23 -7.29
C ASP A 222 49.91 19.05 -7.33
N SER A 223 49.10 18.89 -6.29
CA SER A 223 48.17 17.78 -6.11
C SER A 223 48.82 16.39 -6.00
N THR A 224 50.09 16.34 -5.58
CA THR A 224 50.78 15.06 -5.32
C THR A 224 50.65 14.62 -3.88
N MET A 225 50.57 13.32 -3.64
CA MET A 225 50.58 12.70 -2.33
C MET A 225 51.54 11.52 -2.30
N LEU A 226 52.12 11.26 -1.14
CA LEU A 226 52.89 10.06 -0.85
C LEU A 226 51.98 9.06 -0.11
N LEU A 227 51.86 7.88 -0.66
CA LEU A 227 51.03 6.80 -0.13
C LEU A 227 51.89 5.66 0.40
N ARG A 228 51.49 5.05 1.52
CA ARG A 228 52.16 3.90 2.11
C ARG A 228 51.16 2.80 2.37
N SER A 229 51.39 1.63 1.78
CA SER A 229 50.68 0.38 2.04
C SER A 229 51.56 -0.78 1.58
N ASN A 230 51.48 -1.92 2.23
CA ASN A 230 52.16 -3.14 1.82
C ASN A 230 51.60 -3.78 0.53
N PHE A 231 50.52 -3.21 0.01
CA PHE A 231 49.81 -3.72 -1.16
C PHE A 231 49.96 -2.83 -2.39
N LEU A 232 50.77 -1.79 -2.31
CA LEU A 232 51.01 -0.92 -3.47
C LEU A 232 51.88 -1.63 -4.52
N SER A 233 51.50 -1.44 -5.79
CA SER A 233 52.28 -1.92 -6.93
C SER A 233 53.55 -1.11 -7.12
N GLU A 234 54.64 -1.75 -7.54
CA GLU A 234 55.89 -1.09 -7.93
C GLU A 234 55.87 -0.62 -9.41
N ILE A 235 54.81 -0.95 -10.14
CA ILE A 235 54.67 -0.63 -11.56
C ILE A 235 54.17 0.82 -11.71
N GLY A 236 54.88 1.60 -12.52
CA GLY A 236 54.49 3.00 -12.82
C GLY A 236 53.14 3.05 -13.52
N ASN A 237 52.33 4.04 -13.17
CA ASN A 237 50.98 4.27 -13.67
C ASN A 237 49.97 3.11 -13.45
N TYR A 238 50.27 2.14 -12.59
CA TYR A 238 49.42 1.00 -12.30
C TYR A 238 48.02 1.37 -11.82
N TYR A 239 47.89 2.50 -11.11
CA TYR A 239 46.61 2.99 -10.59
C TYR A 239 46.06 4.22 -11.32
N SER A 240 46.67 4.64 -12.44
CA SER A 240 46.17 5.81 -13.19
C SER A 240 44.73 5.55 -13.70
N GLY A 241 43.86 6.56 -13.58
CA GLY A 241 42.42 6.45 -13.93
C GLY A 241 41.55 5.78 -12.86
N MET A 242 42.15 5.22 -11.79
CA MET A 242 41.41 4.67 -10.67
C MET A 242 41.04 5.75 -9.67
N THR A 243 40.10 5.43 -8.78
CA THR A 243 39.66 6.34 -7.72
C THR A 243 40.42 6.09 -6.43
N LEU A 244 41.00 7.17 -5.89
CA LEU A 244 41.61 7.25 -4.58
C LEU A 244 40.61 7.82 -3.57
N TYR A 245 40.20 7.01 -2.60
CA TYR A 245 39.38 7.44 -1.47
C TYR A 245 40.28 7.75 -0.28
N VAL A 246 40.19 8.97 0.24
CA VAL A 246 41.00 9.41 1.39
C VAL A 246 40.06 9.79 2.52
N ASN A 247 40.18 9.11 3.65
CA ASN A 247 39.48 9.47 4.86
C ASN A 247 40.42 10.21 5.82
N THR A 248 40.07 11.46 6.12
CA THR A 248 40.84 12.29 7.03
C THR A 248 40.65 11.87 8.49
N PRO A 249 41.53 12.24 9.41
CA PRO A 249 41.35 12.00 10.84
C PRO A 249 40.08 12.63 11.44
N THR A 250 39.47 13.56 10.74
CA THR A 250 38.18 14.18 11.09
C THR A 250 36.95 13.40 10.56
N ASN A 251 37.18 12.20 10.00
CA ASN A 251 36.15 11.33 9.38
C ASN A 251 35.46 11.94 8.17
N VAL A 252 36.13 12.82 7.44
CA VAL A 252 35.65 13.32 6.14
C VAL A 252 36.31 12.49 5.04
N THR A 253 35.52 11.91 4.13
CA THR A 253 36.04 11.15 3.00
C THR A 253 36.03 12.03 1.75
N TYR A 254 37.19 12.13 1.10
CA TYR A 254 37.38 12.77 -0.20
C TYR A 254 37.69 11.74 -1.26
N THR A 255 37.29 12.01 -2.49
CA THR A 255 37.49 11.12 -3.65
C THR A 255 38.27 11.88 -4.74
N TYR A 256 39.30 11.26 -5.26
CA TYR A 256 40.14 11.80 -6.31
C TYR A 256 40.34 10.78 -7.41
N GLU A 257 40.38 11.22 -8.65
CA GLU A 257 40.86 10.42 -9.76
C GLU A 257 42.42 10.50 -9.79
N ILE A 258 43.08 9.35 -9.92
CA ILE A 258 44.52 9.26 -9.99
C ILE A 258 44.96 9.60 -11.45
N ASP A 259 45.63 10.71 -11.63
CA ASP A 259 46.20 11.14 -12.91
C ASP A 259 47.44 10.30 -13.23
N THR A 260 48.42 10.28 -12.31
CA THR A 260 49.66 9.51 -12.48
C THR A 260 50.06 8.82 -11.18
N TYR A 261 50.74 7.69 -11.32
CA TYR A 261 51.31 6.92 -10.22
C TYR A 261 52.76 6.56 -10.52
N THR A 262 53.64 6.74 -9.53
CA THR A 262 55.04 6.30 -9.60
C THR A 262 55.44 5.64 -8.29
N TRP A 263 56.29 4.61 -8.38
CA TRP A 263 56.87 3.94 -7.23
C TRP A 263 58.23 4.54 -6.86
N ASP A 264 58.45 4.90 -5.61
CA ASP A 264 59.74 5.32 -5.07
C ASP A 264 60.33 4.16 -4.26
N ALA A 265 61.23 3.42 -4.89
CA ALA A 265 61.87 2.25 -4.29
C ALA A 265 62.82 2.58 -3.12
N VAL A 266 63.29 3.83 -3.02
CA VAL A 266 64.17 4.27 -1.93
C VAL A 266 63.34 4.59 -0.68
N ALA A 267 62.20 5.20 -0.88
CA ALA A 267 61.30 5.57 0.22
C ALA A 267 60.27 4.51 0.55
N ASP A 268 60.18 3.42 -0.21
CA ASP A 268 59.17 2.39 -0.12
C ASP A 268 57.74 2.97 -0.10
N ARG A 269 57.43 3.79 -1.10
CA ARG A 269 56.17 4.55 -1.15
C ARG A 269 55.68 4.77 -2.57
N GLY A 270 54.36 4.77 -2.71
CA GLY A 270 53.71 5.22 -3.93
C GLY A 270 53.57 6.76 -3.95
N ARG A 271 53.89 7.37 -5.07
CA ARG A 271 53.63 8.81 -5.33
C ARG A 271 52.47 8.89 -6.32
N VAL A 272 51.36 9.46 -5.89
CA VAL A 272 50.22 9.73 -6.76
C VAL A 272 50.10 11.22 -7.03
N LYS A 273 49.74 11.57 -8.27
CA LYS A 273 49.21 12.88 -8.62
C LYS A 273 47.72 12.68 -8.91
N VAL A 274 46.87 13.51 -8.34
CA VAL A 274 45.42 13.38 -8.45
C VAL A 274 44.80 14.59 -9.12
N ILE A 275 43.60 14.40 -9.68
CA ILE A 275 42.76 15.47 -10.16
C ILE A 275 42.01 16.04 -8.95
N GLY A 276 42.27 17.28 -8.57
CA GLY A 276 41.71 17.94 -7.39
C GLY A 276 42.77 18.63 -6.54
N ASN A 277 42.40 19.09 -5.35
CA ASN A 277 43.32 19.79 -4.45
C ASN A 277 43.28 19.20 -3.03
N PRO A 278 43.95 18.09 -2.78
CA PRO A 278 43.93 17.40 -1.47
C PRO A 278 44.41 18.27 -0.30
N SER A 279 45.28 19.23 -0.59
CA SER A 279 45.79 20.14 0.44
C SER A 279 44.70 21.08 0.96
N SER A 280 43.85 21.62 0.08
CA SER A 280 42.71 22.46 0.48
C SER A 280 41.60 21.69 1.12
N ASP A 281 41.46 20.41 0.82
CA ASP A 281 40.44 19.51 1.35
C ASP A 281 40.76 18.97 2.76
N GLY A 282 41.94 19.35 3.30
CA GLY A 282 42.35 18.97 4.65
C GLY A 282 42.93 17.57 4.74
N VAL A 283 43.39 16.98 3.65
CA VAL A 283 44.14 15.73 3.66
C VAL A 283 45.49 15.97 4.32
N ILE A 284 45.81 15.18 5.31
CA ILE A 284 47.07 15.29 6.08
C ILE A 284 47.75 13.93 6.22
N ILE A 285 48.97 13.94 6.74
CA ILE A 285 49.69 12.70 7.09
C ILE A 285 48.83 11.87 8.04
N ASN A 286 48.84 10.54 7.86
CA ASN A 286 48.05 9.55 8.56
C ASN A 286 46.55 9.55 8.19
N SER A 287 46.08 10.36 7.22
CA SER A 287 44.78 10.07 6.59
C SER A 287 44.82 8.66 5.99
N THR A 288 43.76 7.89 6.19
CA THR A 288 43.69 6.55 5.61
C THR A 288 43.23 6.63 4.15
N PHE A 289 43.63 5.66 3.33
CA PHE A 289 43.21 5.65 1.95
C PHE A 289 42.84 4.23 1.46
N LYS A 290 42.05 4.20 0.37
CA LYS A 290 41.79 3.05 -0.48
C LYS A 290 41.95 3.45 -1.93
N ILE A 291 42.37 2.51 -2.77
CA ILE A 291 42.37 2.67 -4.23
C ILE A 291 41.46 1.59 -4.80
N LEU A 292 40.46 1.98 -5.57
CA LEU A 292 39.46 1.10 -6.16
C LEU A 292 39.27 1.44 -7.63
N PRO A 293 38.92 0.47 -8.48
CA PRO A 293 38.47 0.73 -9.86
C PRO A 293 37.32 1.74 -9.86
N THR A 294 37.30 2.60 -10.86
CA THR A 294 36.29 3.65 -10.96
C THR A 294 35.00 3.09 -11.56
N VAL A 295 33.89 3.25 -10.88
CA VAL A 295 32.55 2.99 -11.45
C VAL A 295 32.13 4.24 -12.24
N LYS A 296 32.08 4.11 -13.57
CA LYS A 296 31.63 5.18 -14.45
C LYS A 296 30.14 5.01 -14.74
N ILE A 297 29.35 6.00 -14.36
CA ILE A 297 27.91 6.07 -14.62
C ILE A 297 27.70 7.12 -15.71
N LEU A 298 27.04 6.74 -16.81
CA LEU A 298 26.74 7.59 -17.96
C LEU A 298 25.23 7.56 -18.21
N GLY A 299 24.65 8.72 -18.47
CA GLY A 299 23.23 8.85 -18.75
C GLY A 299 22.80 10.30 -18.97
N ASP A 300 21.52 10.52 -19.10
CA ASP A 300 20.88 11.82 -19.27
C ASP A 300 20.63 12.56 -17.94
N GLY A 301 20.74 11.85 -16.80
CA GLY A 301 20.71 12.43 -15.45
C GLY A 301 22.08 12.88 -14.93
N SER A 302 22.14 13.21 -13.65
CA SER A 302 23.37 13.68 -13.00
C SER A 302 23.46 13.31 -11.52
N GLY A 303 24.69 13.38 -10.98
CA GLY A 303 24.95 13.27 -9.55
C GLY A 303 25.07 11.85 -9.00
N ALA A 304 24.78 10.79 -9.76
CA ALA A 304 24.97 9.43 -9.28
C ALA A 304 26.46 9.10 -9.11
N THR A 305 26.79 8.48 -7.97
CA THR A 305 28.14 7.99 -7.66
C THR A 305 28.07 6.62 -7.00
N ALA A 306 29.04 5.78 -7.33
CA ALA A 306 29.09 4.43 -6.79
C ALA A 306 30.53 3.92 -6.63
N ILE A 307 30.72 2.93 -5.76
CA ILE A 307 32.00 2.28 -5.50
C ILE A 307 31.87 0.76 -5.64
N PRO A 308 32.90 0.06 -6.16
CA PRO A 308 32.89 -1.39 -6.20
C PRO A 308 33.29 -1.97 -4.86
N ARG A 309 32.66 -3.10 -4.50
CA ARG A 309 33.11 -3.99 -3.43
C ARG A 309 33.88 -5.14 -4.04
N ILE A 310 35.14 -5.28 -3.66
CA ILE A 310 36.04 -6.29 -4.21
C ILE A 310 36.31 -7.36 -3.14
N VAL A 311 36.17 -8.62 -3.55
CA VAL A 311 36.49 -9.78 -2.72
C VAL A 311 37.35 -10.72 -3.54
N ASN A 312 38.55 -11.04 -3.07
CA ASN A 312 39.51 -11.93 -3.78
C ASN A 312 39.81 -11.48 -5.23
N GLY A 313 39.81 -10.17 -5.49
CA GLY A 313 40.07 -9.61 -6.82
C GLY A 313 38.86 -9.56 -7.75
N ASN A 314 37.70 -10.01 -7.30
CA ASN A 314 36.45 -9.94 -8.05
C ASN A 314 35.55 -8.83 -7.52
N ILE A 315 34.92 -8.09 -8.40
CA ILE A 315 33.86 -7.15 -8.05
C ILE A 315 32.58 -7.95 -7.76
N THR A 316 32.19 -8.02 -6.52
CA THR A 316 31.03 -8.81 -6.07
C THR A 316 29.75 -8.01 -5.96
N ASN A 317 29.87 -6.70 -5.74
CA ASN A 317 28.74 -5.78 -5.60
C ASN A 317 29.20 -4.36 -5.94
N ILE A 318 28.26 -3.51 -6.29
CA ILE A 318 28.45 -2.06 -6.45
C ILE A 318 27.61 -1.34 -5.39
N GLU A 319 28.25 -0.51 -4.60
CA GLU A 319 27.55 0.31 -3.61
C GLU A 319 27.27 1.70 -4.19
N VAL A 320 25.99 2.03 -4.38
CA VAL A 320 25.57 3.38 -4.78
C VAL A 320 25.71 4.32 -3.57
N LEU A 321 26.57 5.31 -3.65
CA LEU A 321 26.80 6.31 -2.60
C LEU A 321 25.81 7.47 -2.71
N ASN A 322 25.53 7.90 -3.94
CA ASN A 322 24.53 8.90 -4.27
C ASN A 322 23.72 8.41 -5.47
N SER A 323 22.42 8.44 -5.33
CA SER A 323 21.48 7.96 -6.37
C SER A 323 21.39 8.91 -7.57
N GLY A 324 21.77 10.18 -7.41
CA GLY A 324 21.56 11.20 -8.43
C GLY A 324 20.09 11.42 -8.76
N SER A 325 19.80 12.05 -9.89
CA SER A 325 18.44 12.31 -10.35
C SER A 325 18.37 12.57 -11.85
N GLY A 326 17.15 12.49 -12.41
CA GLY A 326 16.86 12.87 -13.78
C GLY A 326 17.24 11.84 -14.83
N TYR A 327 17.52 10.59 -14.44
CA TYR A 327 17.87 9.52 -15.37
C TYR A 327 16.63 8.92 -16.04
N ASN A 328 16.66 8.80 -17.37
CA ASN A 328 15.73 7.99 -18.14
C ASN A 328 16.50 6.91 -18.94
N ASN A 329 17.75 7.22 -19.30
CA ASN A 329 18.67 6.28 -19.91
C ASN A 329 19.97 6.29 -19.13
N ILE A 330 20.47 5.11 -18.80
CA ILE A 330 21.65 4.96 -17.97
C ILE A 330 22.47 3.75 -18.40
N SER A 331 23.78 3.87 -18.26
CA SER A 331 24.72 2.76 -18.36
C SER A 331 25.79 2.88 -17.28
N ALA A 332 26.35 1.76 -16.86
CA ALA A 332 27.43 1.71 -15.90
C ALA A 332 28.54 0.78 -16.42
N SER A 333 29.78 1.17 -16.15
CA SER A 333 30.95 0.37 -16.50
C SER A 333 32.06 0.55 -15.48
N ILE A 334 32.96 -0.42 -15.40
CA ILE A 334 34.20 -0.29 -14.64
C ILE A 334 35.27 0.27 -15.56
N VAL A 335 35.93 1.34 -15.09
CA VAL A 335 37.13 1.87 -15.74
C VAL A 335 38.35 1.23 -15.07
N ASP A 336 39.04 0.41 -15.82
CA ASP A 336 40.33 -0.16 -15.47
C ASP A 336 41.29 0.05 -16.63
N PRO A 337 42.20 1.03 -16.52
CA PRO A 337 43.13 1.33 -17.59
C PRO A 337 44.18 0.23 -17.80
N ASN A 338 44.35 -0.68 -16.88
CA ASN A 338 45.29 -1.80 -16.99
C ASN A 338 44.65 -3.10 -17.47
N TYR A 339 43.36 -3.06 -17.80
CA TYR A 339 42.69 -4.21 -18.34
C TYR A 339 43.03 -4.36 -19.84
N ASP A 340 43.88 -5.32 -20.16
CA ASP A 340 44.35 -5.60 -21.51
C ASP A 340 43.53 -6.75 -22.11
N PHE A 341 42.38 -6.41 -22.66
CA PHE A 341 41.56 -7.35 -23.43
C PHE A 341 41.73 -7.06 -24.91
N ASP A 342 42.29 -8.03 -25.63
CA ASP A 342 42.40 -7.99 -27.07
C ASP A 342 41.22 -8.80 -27.68
N PRO A 343 40.23 -8.16 -28.31
CA PRO A 343 39.10 -8.85 -28.90
C PRO A 343 39.50 -9.67 -30.13
N ASP A 344 40.70 -9.43 -30.72
CA ASP A 344 41.21 -10.14 -31.87
C ASP A 344 42.08 -11.34 -31.48
N ASP A 345 42.47 -11.48 -30.21
CA ASP A 345 43.16 -12.66 -29.69
C ASP A 345 42.15 -13.69 -29.19
N ALA A 346 42.05 -14.82 -29.88
CA ALA A 346 41.16 -15.94 -29.52
C ALA A 346 41.46 -16.54 -28.11
N ASN A 347 42.59 -16.25 -27.49
CA ASN A 347 42.96 -16.69 -26.16
C ASN A 347 42.71 -15.61 -25.10
N SER A 348 42.39 -14.39 -25.50
CA SER A 348 42.01 -13.29 -24.59
C SER A 348 40.54 -13.46 -24.20
N ILE A 349 40.28 -13.64 -22.90
CA ILE A 349 38.93 -13.78 -22.36
C ILE A 349 38.58 -12.47 -21.66
N ASP A 350 37.45 -11.86 -22.04
CA ASP A 350 36.93 -10.71 -21.35
C ASP A 350 36.34 -11.14 -19.99
N VAL A 351 37.08 -10.90 -18.92
CA VAL A 351 36.67 -11.20 -17.53
C VAL A 351 36.24 -9.95 -16.78
N ARG A 352 35.92 -8.85 -17.49
CA ARG A 352 35.43 -7.64 -16.85
C ARG A 352 34.06 -7.84 -16.18
N ALA A 353 33.85 -7.11 -15.11
CA ALA A 353 32.54 -7.04 -14.49
C ALA A 353 31.53 -6.37 -15.41
N THR A 354 30.46 -7.05 -15.68
CA THR A 354 29.32 -6.51 -16.44
C THR A 354 28.33 -5.91 -15.47
N LEU A 355 28.07 -4.61 -15.63
CA LEU A 355 27.20 -3.85 -14.76
C LEU A 355 25.85 -3.56 -15.41
N ARG A 356 24.78 -3.70 -14.62
CA ARG A 356 23.43 -3.31 -15.02
C ARG A 356 22.86 -2.36 -13.95
N PRO A 357 22.76 -1.05 -14.25
CA PRO A 357 22.08 -0.13 -13.35
C PRO A 357 20.57 -0.39 -13.33
N VAL A 358 19.96 -0.15 -12.20
CA VAL A 358 18.51 -0.25 -11.95
C VAL A 358 18.00 1.14 -11.55
N LEU A 359 17.00 1.61 -12.26
CA LEU A 359 16.38 2.90 -12.01
C LEU A 359 15.23 2.78 -11.00
N SER A 360 15.02 3.81 -10.20
CA SER A 360 13.79 3.97 -9.43
C SER A 360 12.59 4.19 -10.37
N PRO A 361 11.34 4.12 -9.87
CA PRO A 361 10.22 4.68 -10.58
C PRO A 361 10.46 6.16 -10.96
N VAL A 362 9.81 6.61 -12.02
CA VAL A 362 9.87 8.03 -12.44
C VAL A 362 9.39 8.93 -11.29
N GLY A 363 10.17 9.93 -10.96
CA GLY A 363 9.94 10.81 -9.81
C GLY A 363 10.68 10.37 -8.54
N GLY A 364 11.40 9.24 -8.59
CA GLY A 364 12.12 8.68 -7.44
C GLY A 364 11.29 7.70 -6.61
N HIS A 365 11.94 7.06 -5.65
CA HIS A 365 11.25 6.23 -4.66
C HIS A 365 10.37 7.10 -3.76
N ASN A 366 9.22 6.57 -3.34
CA ASN A 366 8.21 7.21 -2.51
C ASN A 366 7.34 8.26 -3.24
N TYR A 367 7.63 8.59 -4.50
CA TYR A 367 6.82 9.55 -5.25
C TYR A 367 5.41 9.03 -5.52
N ASN A 368 5.28 7.76 -5.87
CA ASN A 368 4.00 7.12 -6.17
C ASN A 368 3.93 5.72 -5.54
N LEU A 369 3.58 5.67 -4.27
CA LEU A 369 3.53 4.42 -3.51
C LEU A 369 2.50 3.41 -4.04
N ILE A 370 1.43 3.88 -4.68
CA ILE A 370 0.39 3.00 -5.24
C ILE A 370 1.00 2.14 -6.35
N ASP A 371 1.75 2.75 -7.26
CA ASP A 371 2.42 2.01 -8.33
C ASP A 371 3.63 1.24 -7.81
N GLU A 372 4.40 1.85 -6.92
CA GLU A 372 5.67 1.32 -6.45
C GLU A 372 5.52 0.08 -5.55
N LEU A 373 4.42 -0.02 -4.78
CA LEU A 373 4.13 -1.15 -3.91
C LEU A 373 3.01 -2.04 -4.45
N TYR A 374 2.67 -1.90 -5.73
CA TYR A 374 1.64 -2.70 -6.42
C TYR A 374 0.31 -2.71 -5.67
N CYS A 375 -0.17 -1.50 -5.30
CA CYS A 375 -1.41 -1.34 -4.57
C CYS A 375 -2.63 -1.53 -5.47
N ARG A 376 -3.25 -2.68 -5.40
CA ARG A 376 -4.47 -3.05 -6.14
C ARG A 376 -5.63 -3.45 -5.23
N HIS A 377 -5.54 -3.12 -3.97
CA HIS A 377 -6.58 -3.42 -2.99
C HIS A 377 -7.08 -2.13 -2.36
N VAL A 378 -8.37 -2.11 -2.08
CA VAL A 378 -9.03 -1.02 -1.36
C VAL A 378 -9.82 -1.60 -0.21
N LEU A 379 -9.59 -1.05 0.98
CA LEU A 379 -10.42 -1.31 2.15
C LEU A 379 -11.59 -0.33 2.14
N LEU A 380 -12.80 -0.85 2.24
CA LEU A 380 -13.98 -0.13 2.66
C LEU A 380 -14.23 -0.45 4.13
N TYR A 381 -14.22 0.59 4.95
CA TYR A 381 -14.38 0.48 6.39
C TYR A 381 -15.73 1.04 6.81
N ALA A 382 -16.47 0.30 7.61
CA ALA A 382 -17.70 0.78 8.21
C ALA A 382 -17.73 0.40 9.70
N TYR A 383 -17.92 1.39 10.54
CA TYR A 383 -18.04 1.23 11.97
C TYR A 383 -19.41 1.69 12.43
N ILE A 384 -20.19 0.76 12.99
CA ILE A 384 -21.54 1.02 13.47
C ILE A 384 -21.49 1.14 14.99
N THR A 385 -21.87 2.31 15.49
CA THR A 385 -21.79 2.68 16.89
C THR A 385 -23.17 2.58 17.58
N GLU A 386 -23.19 2.73 18.91
CA GLU A 386 -24.43 2.86 19.67
C GLU A 386 -25.29 4.06 19.24
N THR A 387 -24.66 5.13 18.75
CA THR A 387 -25.38 6.30 18.21
C THR A 387 -26.11 5.96 16.92
N ASP A 388 -25.46 5.20 16.05
CA ASP A 388 -26.10 4.68 14.84
C ASP A 388 -27.20 3.69 15.21
N ASN A 389 -27.04 2.91 16.27
CA ASN A 389 -28.02 1.94 16.77
C ASN A 389 -29.36 2.58 17.16
N ASN A 390 -29.36 3.80 17.66
CA ASN A 390 -30.61 4.52 17.95
C ASN A 390 -31.40 4.83 16.68
N GLN A 391 -30.74 4.92 15.52
CA GLN A 391 -31.37 5.11 14.21
C GLN A 391 -31.69 3.78 13.53
N ILE A 392 -30.91 2.74 13.81
CA ILE A 392 -31.00 1.44 13.14
C ILE A 392 -31.89 0.45 13.91
N GLY A 393 -32.28 0.78 15.15
CA GLY A 393 -33.07 -0.09 16.03
C GLY A 393 -32.37 -1.36 16.49
N ALA A 394 -32.80 -1.89 17.62
CA ALA A 394 -32.22 -3.05 18.26
C ALA A 394 -32.82 -4.38 17.79
N SER A 395 -32.13 -5.49 18.09
CA SER A 395 -32.62 -6.87 18.00
C SER A 395 -32.95 -7.32 16.57
N ASN A 396 -31.99 -7.16 15.68
CA ASN A 396 -32.12 -7.61 14.29
C ASN A 396 -31.23 -8.83 14.03
N SER A 397 -31.76 -9.84 13.40
CA SER A 397 -30.96 -10.91 12.82
C SER A 397 -30.51 -10.50 11.43
N THR A 398 -29.21 -10.45 11.22
CA THR A 398 -28.59 -10.07 9.96
C THR A 398 -27.89 -11.27 9.33
N SER A 399 -27.94 -11.41 8.02
CA SER A 399 -27.39 -12.57 7.31
C SER A 399 -26.68 -12.24 6.01
N ALA A 400 -26.62 -10.98 5.63
CA ALA A 400 -25.87 -10.53 4.47
C ALA A 400 -25.38 -9.10 4.64
N VAL A 401 -24.24 -8.82 4.00
CA VAL A 401 -23.69 -7.47 3.86
C VAL A 401 -23.46 -7.16 2.40
N GLY A 402 -23.43 -5.87 2.08
CA GLY A 402 -23.11 -5.44 0.72
C GLY A 402 -22.81 -3.96 0.63
N VAL A 403 -22.33 -3.56 -0.53
CA VAL A 403 -22.07 -2.17 -0.89
C VAL A 403 -23.08 -1.77 -1.97
N LEU A 404 -23.82 -0.71 -1.69
CA LEU A 404 -24.85 -0.14 -2.57
C LEU A 404 -24.38 1.23 -3.06
N LYS A 405 -24.34 1.42 -4.37
CA LYS A 405 -23.98 2.67 -5.01
C LYS A 405 -25.23 3.45 -5.42
N ASN A 406 -25.25 4.74 -5.12
CA ASN A 406 -26.29 5.70 -5.52
C ASN A 406 -27.73 5.24 -5.22
N PRO A 407 -28.05 4.81 -4.00
CA PRO A 407 -29.45 4.63 -3.64
C PRO A 407 -30.17 5.97 -3.67
N THR A 408 -31.47 5.93 -3.95
CA THR A 408 -32.31 7.13 -3.88
C THR A 408 -33.08 7.16 -2.57
N PHE A 409 -33.33 8.37 -2.08
CA PHE A 409 -34.01 8.61 -0.82
C PHE A 409 -35.23 9.51 -1.03
N ILE A 410 -36.28 9.25 -0.27
CA ILE A 410 -37.45 10.12 -0.19
C ILE A 410 -37.05 11.40 0.57
N PRO A 411 -37.47 12.57 0.12
CA PRO A 411 -37.24 13.81 0.85
C PRO A 411 -37.77 13.70 2.28
N ASP A 412 -37.04 14.28 3.23
CA ASP A 412 -37.49 14.36 4.61
C ASP A 412 -38.81 15.16 4.69
N PRO A 413 -39.89 14.59 5.22
CA PRO A 413 -41.20 15.25 5.21
C PRO A 413 -41.25 16.49 6.09
N VAL A 414 -40.34 16.63 7.04
CA VAL A 414 -40.28 17.78 7.96
C VAL A 414 -39.39 18.89 7.45
N THR A 415 -38.21 18.52 6.94
CA THR A 415 -37.19 19.48 6.51
C THR A 415 -37.17 19.70 4.99
N ALA A 416 -37.91 18.88 4.21
CA ALA A 416 -37.82 18.80 2.75
C ALA A 416 -36.39 18.58 2.22
N ASN A 417 -35.49 18.06 3.08
CA ASN A 417 -34.11 17.80 2.71
C ASN A 417 -34.05 16.57 1.79
N THR A 418 -33.45 16.75 0.64
CA THR A 418 -33.21 15.70 -0.37
C THR A 418 -31.83 15.08 -0.26
N ALA A 419 -30.99 15.56 0.66
CA ALA A 419 -29.63 15.03 0.84
C ALA A 419 -29.66 13.57 1.26
N SER A 420 -28.71 12.82 0.73
CA SER A 420 -28.47 11.42 1.14
C SER A 420 -28.09 11.36 2.62
N PRO A 421 -28.79 10.60 3.46
CA PRO A 421 -28.50 10.51 4.89
C PRO A 421 -27.19 9.75 5.16
N ASP A 422 -26.52 10.06 6.27
CA ASP A 422 -25.32 9.30 6.68
C ASP A 422 -25.66 7.88 7.11
N VAL A 423 -26.84 7.72 7.69
CA VAL A 423 -27.40 6.41 8.10
C VAL A 423 -28.87 6.38 7.70
N PHE A 424 -29.33 5.25 7.16
CA PHE A 424 -30.73 5.01 6.93
C PHE A 424 -31.20 3.67 7.50
N ASP A 425 -32.43 3.65 7.99
CA ASP A 425 -33.17 2.45 8.40
C ASP A 425 -34.25 2.17 7.36
N ASN A 426 -34.37 0.92 6.94
CA ASN A 426 -35.35 0.49 5.94
C ASN A 426 -36.46 -0.38 6.56
N ARG A 427 -36.83 -0.13 7.82
CA ARG A 427 -37.90 -0.85 8.48
C ARG A 427 -39.12 0.03 8.67
N ILE A 428 -40.26 -0.60 8.76
CA ILE A 428 -41.49 0.03 9.21
C ILE A 428 -41.71 -0.43 10.65
N GLU A 429 -41.94 0.50 11.55
CA GLU A 429 -42.32 0.18 12.93
C GLU A 429 -43.82 0.39 13.10
N ILE A 430 -44.51 -0.60 13.61
CA ILE A 430 -45.93 -0.50 13.99
C ILE A 430 -46.10 -0.85 15.48
N ILE A 431 -47.08 -0.24 16.12
CA ILE A 431 -47.49 -0.58 17.48
C ILE A 431 -48.78 -1.40 17.40
N THR A 432 -48.80 -2.57 18.02
CA THR A 432 -49.96 -3.43 18.06
C THR A 432 -50.04 -4.24 19.35
N ASP A 433 -51.24 -4.31 19.96
CA ASP A 433 -51.48 -5.19 21.10
C ASP A 433 -51.63 -6.67 20.68
N ASP A 434 -51.78 -6.87 19.37
CA ASP A 434 -51.92 -8.20 18.76
C ASP A 434 -50.57 -8.87 18.42
N TYR A 435 -49.43 -8.34 18.92
CA TYR A 435 -48.10 -8.85 18.59
C TYR A 435 -47.92 -10.34 18.88
N GLY A 436 -48.65 -10.89 19.86
CA GLY A 436 -48.64 -12.32 20.18
C GLY A 436 -49.23 -13.24 19.08
N LYS A 437 -49.92 -12.66 18.09
CA LYS A 437 -50.41 -13.37 16.90
C LYS A 437 -49.38 -13.38 15.75
N LEU A 438 -48.27 -12.73 15.92
CA LEU A 438 -47.22 -12.60 14.94
C LEU A 438 -46.03 -13.51 15.29
N VAL A 439 -45.33 -13.93 14.24
CA VAL A 439 -44.13 -14.76 14.37
C VAL A 439 -43.02 -14.09 13.57
N VAL A 440 -41.83 -14.00 14.12
CA VAL A 440 -40.66 -13.54 13.40
C VAL A 440 -40.46 -14.34 12.11
N ASN A 441 -40.16 -13.69 11.02
CA ASN A 441 -40.16 -14.20 9.65
C ASN A 441 -41.54 -14.56 9.07
N GLY A 442 -42.62 -14.35 9.82
CA GLY A 442 -43.99 -14.50 9.30
C GLY A 442 -44.34 -13.38 8.31
N ILE A 443 -45.23 -13.67 7.37
CA ILE A 443 -45.74 -12.69 6.42
C ILE A 443 -46.99 -12.04 6.98
N VAL A 444 -47.12 -10.74 6.80
CA VAL A 444 -48.34 -9.97 7.06
C VAL A 444 -48.75 -9.27 5.78
N THR A 445 -50.06 -9.20 5.56
CA THR A 445 -50.65 -8.55 4.38
C THR A 445 -51.79 -7.62 4.76
N GLN A 446 -52.08 -6.65 3.95
CA GLN A 446 -53.37 -5.95 3.94
C GLN A 446 -54.09 -6.24 2.63
N GLN A 447 -55.39 -6.31 2.69
CA GLN A 447 -56.23 -6.63 1.54
C GLN A 447 -57.34 -5.57 1.37
N ASP A 448 -57.78 -5.39 0.14
CA ASP A 448 -59.00 -4.63 -0.16
C ASP A 448 -60.28 -5.46 0.15
N ILE A 449 -61.45 -4.88 -0.13
CA ILE A 449 -62.73 -5.53 0.10
C ILE A 449 -62.95 -6.75 -0.83
N ASP A 450 -62.24 -6.73 -1.96
CA ASP A 450 -62.30 -7.81 -2.96
C ASP A 450 -61.25 -8.92 -2.71
N GLY A 451 -60.45 -8.78 -1.65
CA GLY A 451 -59.39 -9.72 -1.27
C GLY A 451 -58.07 -9.53 -2.04
N ASN A 452 -57.92 -8.45 -2.83
CA ASN A 452 -56.66 -8.18 -3.48
C ASN A 452 -55.64 -7.66 -2.46
N GLU A 453 -54.41 -8.11 -2.57
CA GLU A 453 -53.35 -7.73 -1.69
C GLU A 453 -52.92 -6.25 -1.96
N LEU A 454 -53.03 -5.45 -0.93
CA LEU A 454 -52.66 -4.02 -0.96
C LEU A 454 -51.25 -3.78 -0.46
N PHE A 455 -50.83 -4.55 0.55
CA PHE A 455 -49.55 -4.43 1.21
C PHE A 455 -49.12 -5.80 1.70
N ARG A 456 -47.84 -6.07 1.64
CA ARG A 456 -47.18 -7.26 2.16
C ARG A 456 -45.88 -6.90 2.81
N ALA A 457 -45.62 -7.44 4.00
CA ALA A 457 -44.35 -7.31 4.66
C ALA A 457 -43.98 -8.57 5.42
N ARG A 458 -42.73 -8.70 5.77
CA ARG A 458 -42.20 -9.75 6.65
C ARG A 458 -41.99 -9.16 8.05
N VAL A 459 -42.42 -9.89 9.07
CA VAL A 459 -42.13 -9.54 10.47
C VAL A 459 -40.65 -9.80 10.73
N HIS A 460 -39.91 -8.75 10.98
CA HIS A 460 -38.47 -8.83 11.24
C HIS A 460 -38.16 -9.05 12.73
N ALA A 461 -38.79 -8.25 13.60
CA ALA A 461 -38.61 -8.34 15.04
C ALA A 461 -39.91 -7.98 15.79
N ILE A 462 -40.06 -8.48 17.00
CA ILE A 462 -41.17 -8.19 17.90
C ILE A 462 -40.61 -7.77 19.25
N GLN A 463 -40.89 -6.53 19.66
CA GLN A 463 -40.55 -6.00 20.99
C GLN A 463 -41.80 -6.02 21.88
N ALA A 464 -42.00 -7.11 22.58
CA ALA A 464 -43.16 -7.28 23.43
C ALA A 464 -43.27 -6.26 24.59
N SER A 465 -42.15 -5.70 25.05
CA SER A 465 -42.11 -4.69 26.11
C SER A 465 -42.70 -3.32 25.71
N SER A 466 -42.71 -3.03 24.41
CA SER A 466 -43.22 -1.78 23.83
C SER A 466 -44.37 -1.98 22.87
N ASN A 467 -44.85 -3.22 22.71
CA ASN A 467 -45.84 -3.63 21.69
C ASN A 467 -45.44 -3.21 20.27
N THR A 468 -44.13 -3.06 20.00
CA THR A 468 -43.62 -2.64 18.72
C THR A 468 -43.27 -3.85 17.86
N VAL A 469 -43.65 -3.79 16.61
CA VAL A 469 -43.33 -4.79 15.59
C VAL A 469 -42.60 -4.11 14.45
N HIS A 470 -41.44 -4.64 14.10
CA HIS A 470 -40.65 -4.18 12.98
C HIS A 470 -40.97 -5.01 11.74
N LEU A 471 -41.36 -4.35 10.66
CA LEU A 471 -41.64 -4.94 9.36
C LEU A 471 -40.54 -4.57 8.37
N CYS A 472 -40.15 -5.53 7.54
CA CYS A 472 -39.18 -5.32 6.46
C CYS A 472 -39.63 -6.09 5.20
N SER A 473 -38.86 -5.94 4.12
CA SER A 473 -39.14 -6.62 2.84
C SER A 473 -40.59 -6.42 2.38
N TYR A 474 -41.04 -5.19 2.39
CA TYR A 474 -42.42 -4.90 2.05
C TYR A 474 -42.60 -4.75 0.53
N MET A 475 -43.68 -5.30 0.02
CA MET A 475 -44.15 -5.21 -1.35
C MET A 475 -45.63 -4.94 -1.36
N GLY A 476 -46.10 -4.25 -2.40
CA GLY A 476 -47.51 -4.05 -2.66
C GLY A 476 -47.72 -3.24 -3.93
N PRO A 477 -48.88 -3.40 -4.61
CA PRO A 477 -49.23 -2.59 -5.75
C PRO A 477 -49.40 -1.11 -5.40
N HIS A 478 -49.38 -0.77 -4.14
CA HIS A 478 -49.61 0.58 -3.61
C HIS A 478 -48.36 1.32 -3.13
N ILE A 479 -47.18 0.87 -3.48
CA ILE A 479 -46.04 1.78 -3.44
C ILE A 479 -46.37 2.85 -4.49
N ASN A 480 -46.81 4.01 -4.05
CA ASN A 480 -47.03 5.14 -4.95
C ASN A 480 -45.68 5.55 -5.53
N GLN A 481 -45.37 5.05 -6.71
CA GLN A 481 -44.11 5.32 -7.40
C GLN A 481 -43.85 6.82 -7.66
N ALA A 482 -44.90 7.63 -7.63
CA ALA A 482 -44.77 9.07 -7.80
C ALA A 482 -44.30 9.80 -6.52
N ASN A 483 -44.66 9.30 -5.34
CA ASN A 483 -44.31 9.92 -4.05
C ASN A 483 -43.53 8.99 -3.11
N ASN A 484 -43.31 7.72 -3.48
CA ASN A 484 -42.67 6.69 -2.65
C ASN A 484 -43.34 6.48 -1.26
N ASP A 485 -44.57 6.89 -1.10
CA ASP A 485 -45.31 6.64 0.12
C ASP A 485 -45.59 5.15 0.23
N ILE A 486 -45.20 4.56 1.35
CA ILE A 486 -45.54 3.17 1.67
C ILE A 486 -47.04 3.14 1.92
N ALA A 487 -47.75 2.36 1.12
CA ALA A 487 -49.21 2.28 1.24
C ALA A 487 -49.67 1.29 2.33
N LEU A 488 -49.00 1.33 3.49
CA LEU A 488 -49.57 0.73 4.68
C LEU A 488 -50.74 1.61 5.14
N ASP A 489 -51.94 1.14 4.95
CA ASP A 489 -53.15 1.83 5.44
C ASP A 489 -53.30 1.61 6.93
N LEU A 490 -52.93 2.59 7.74
CA LEU A 490 -53.01 2.52 9.20
C LEU A 490 -54.43 2.36 9.75
N THR A 491 -55.45 2.54 8.90
CA THR A 491 -56.85 2.33 9.28
C THR A 491 -57.33 0.91 9.08
N LYS A 492 -56.54 0.05 8.43
CA LYS A 492 -56.86 -1.34 8.14
C LYS A 492 -56.00 -2.29 8.96
N ASN A 493 -56.58 -3.43 9.33
CA ASN A 493 -55.85 -4.50 9.98
C ASN A 493 -54.86 -5.16 9.03
N LEU A 494 -53.73 -5.60 9.58
CA LEU A 494 -52.87 -6.58 8.92
C LEU A 494 -53.48 -8.00 9.10
N ILE A 495 -53.16 -8.88 8.18
CA ILE A 495 -53.57 -10.27 8.20
C ILE A 495 -52.28 -11.11 8.22
N ASN A 496 -52.11 -11.97 9.20
CA ASN A 496 -50.99 -12.91 9.26
C ASN A 496 -51.22 -14.12 8.33
N SER A 497 -50.20 -14.97 8.18
CA SER A 497 -50.23 -16.16 7.33
C SER A 497 -51.30 -17.21 7.72
N THR A 498 -51.86 -17.11 8.93
CA THR A 498 -52.95 -17.98 9.43
C THR A 498 -54.32 -17.34 9.27
N GLY A 499 -54.43 -16.17 8.66
CA GLY A 499 -55.69 -15.44 8.43
C GLY A 499 -56.16 -14.62 9.65
N GLN A 500 -55.38 -14.50 10.71
CA GLN A 500 -55.75 -13.71 11.89
C GLN A 500 -55.50 -12.22 11.61
N GLN A 501 -56.44 -11.42 12.07
CA GLN A 501 -56.36 -9.96 11.96
C GLN A 501 -55.54 -9.38 13.11
N ILE A 502 -54.67 -8.43 12.75
CA ILE A 502 -53.77 -7.71 13.62
C ILE A 502 -54.16 -6.23 13.54
N SER A 503 -54.66 -5.69 14.62
CA SER A 503 -55.02 -4.27 14.68
C SER A 503 -53.75 -3.40 14.83
N ILE A 504 -53.68 -2.32 14.08
CA ILE A 504 -52.63 -1.30 14.26
C ILE A 504 -53.15 -0.30 15.27
N ASN A 505 -52.45 -0.13 16.40
CA ASN A 505 -52.88 0.77 17.45
C ASN A 505 -52.71 2.20 17.01
N SER A 506 -53.82 2.86 16.79
CA SER A 506 -54.05 4.29 16.55
C SER A 506 -52.95 5.12 15.87
N PRO A 507 -53.27 5.74 14.75
CA PRO A 507 -52.36 6.60 14.04
C PRO A 507 -52.24 7.95 14.76
N VAL A 508 -51.43 8.05 15.80
CA VAL A 508 -50.79 9.31 16.08
C VAL A 508 -49.69 9.39 15.03
N ALA A 509 -49.67 10.47 14.26
CA ALA A 509 -48.78 10.67 13.10
C ALA A 509 -47.25 10.51 13.38
N ASN A 510 -46.87 10.13 14.59
CA ASN A 510 -45.50 9.96 15.05
C ASN A 510 -45.14 8.48 15.38
N ASN A 511 -46.02 7.51 15.13
CA ASN A 511 -45.81 6.13 15.56
C ASN A 511 -45.45 5.16 14.42
N VAL A 512 -45.32 5.66 13.20
CA VAL A 512 -44.81 4.90 12.08
C VAL A 512 -43.52 5.57 11.62
N ILE A 513 -42.40 4.92 11.87
CA ILE A 513 -41.14 5.35 11.27
C ILE A 513 -41.12 4.78 9.85
N GLU A 514 -41.22 5.66 8.89
CA GLU A 514 -41.15 5.31 7.48
C GLU A 514 -39.69 5.30 7.03
N SER A 515 -39.34 4.28 6.24
CA SER A 515 -38.05 4.27 5.57
C SER A 515 -37.95 5.40 4.55
N ARG A 516 -36.84 6.12 4.58
CA ARG A 516 -36.52 7.09 3.54
C ARG A 516 -35.89 6.44 2.30
N TYR A 517 -35.39 5.24 2.40
CA TYR A 517 -34.78 4.52 1.29
C TYR A 517 -35.86 4.11 0.26
N THR A 518 -35.63 4.50 -0.99
CA THR A 518 -36.47 4.03 -2.11
C THR A 518 -36.12 2.57 -2.40
N GLN A 519 -37.04 1.67 -2.11
CA GLN A 519 -36.81 0.24 -2.29
C GLN A 519 -36.32 -0.10 -3.69
N ARG A 520 -35.38 -1.04 -3.79
CA ARG A 520 -34.75 -1.52 -5.03
C ARG A 520 -33.93 -0.47 -5.77
N SER A 521 -33.81 0.76 -5.27
CA SER A 521 -32.94 1.77 -5.86
C SER A 521 -31.46 1.43 -5.63
N GLY A 522 -30.59 2.11 -6.35
CA GLY A 522 -29.16 1.90 -6.29
C GLY A 522 -28.67 0.66 -7.02
N GLU A 523 -27.36 0.58 -7.16
CA GLU A 523 -26.66 -0.54 -7.77
C GLU A 523 -25.90 -1.33 -6.70
N VAL A 524 -26.10 -2.64 -6.65
CA VAL A 524 -25.33 -3.54 -5.77
C VAL A 524 -23.94 -3.72 -6.38
N TYR A 525 -22.94 -3.13 -5.75
CA TYR A 525 -21.56 -3.24 -6.15
C TYR A 525 -20.91 -4.53 -5.64
N PHE A 526 -21.19 -4.88 -4.40
CA PHE A 526 -20.71 -6.08 -3.73
C PHE A 526 -21.80 -6.62 -2.80
N MET A 527 -21.88 -7.92 -2.64
CA MET A 527 -22.67 -8.57 -1.59
C MET A 527 -22.09 -9.92 -1.19
N GLU A 528 -22.26 -10.26 0.07
CA GLU A 528 -21.86 -11.54 0.66
C GLU A 528 -22.87 -11.99 1.70
N ASP A 529 -23.19 -13.29 1.68
CA ASP A 529 -24.07 -13.93 2.65
C ASP A 529 -23.23 -14.56 3.78
N PHE A 530 -23.73 -14.51 5.00
CA PHE A 530 -23.13 -15.17 6.15
C PHE A 530 -24.19 -15.82 7.04
N PHE A 531 -23.79 -16.64 8.00
CA PHE A 531 -24.72 -17.22 8.95
C PHE A 531 -25.39 -16.12 9.76
N PRO A 532 -26.71 -16.23 10.02
CA PRO A 532 -27.46 -15.22 10.76
C PRO A 532 -26.82 -14.89 12.10
N ILE A 533 -26.62 -13.60 12.33
CA ILE A 533 -26.08 -13.05 13.57
C ILE A 533 -27.15 -12.17 14.20
N ASP A 534 -27.48 -12.43 15.46
CA ASP A 534 -28.42 -11.62 16.22
C ASP A 534 -27.70 -10.40 16.79
N ARG A 535 -28.21 -9.25 16.43
CA ARG A 535 -27.70 -7.95 16.84
C ARG A 535 -28.41 -7.49 18.11
N GLN A 536 -27.65 -6.96 19.08
CA GLN A 536 -28.18 -6.37 20.31
C GLN A 536 -28.07 -4.84 20.27
N THR A 537 -28.83 -4.14 21.10
CA THR A 537 -28.82 -2.66 21.23
C THR A 537 -27.47 -2.07 21.54
N THR A 538 -26.61 -2.79 22.25
CA THR A 538 -25.28 -2.36 22.68
C THR A 538 -24.17 -2.92 21.79
N SER A 539 -24.52 -3.59 20.70
CA SER A 539 -23.52 -4.16 19.77
C SER A 539 -22.75 -3.04 19.08
N ARG A 540 -21.45 -3.23 19.03
CA ARG A 540 -20.54 -2.45 18.18
C ARG A 540 -20.09 -3.38 17.07
N GLU A 541 -20.14 -2.89 15.86
CA GLU A 541 -19.86 -3.69 14.69
C GLU A 541 -18.83 -2.97 13.82
N GLU A 542 -17.82 -3.71 13.44
CA GLU A 542 -16.76 -3.26 12.57
C GLU A 542 -16.75 -4.14 11.31
N TYR A 543 -16.89 -3.51 10.18
CA TYR A 543 -16.87 -4.18 8.88
C TYR A 543 -15.68 -3.68 8.07
N LYS A 544 -14.84 -4.62 7.68
CA LYS A 544 -13.65 -4.39 6.84
C LYS A 544 -13.79 -5.22 5.57
N LEU A 545 -14.08 -4.56 4.46
CA LEU A 545 -14.19 -5.19 3.16
C LEU A 545 -12.98 -4.81 2.31
N VAL A 546 -12.13 -5.77 1.97
CA VAL A 546 -11.01 -5.57 1.07
C VAL A 546 -11.41 -6.02 -0.33
N LEU A 547 -11.43 -5.09 -1.26
CA LEU A 547 -11.70 -5.33 -2.68
C LEU A 547 -10.39 -5.41 -3.44
N GLU A 548 -10.24 -6.38 -4.33
CA GLU A 548 -9.10 -6.55 -5.25
C GLU A 548 -9.52 -6.18 -6.67
N PHE A 549 -8.65 -5.46 -7.38
CA PHE A 549 -8.85 -4.96 -8.75
C PHE A 549 -7.85 -5.53 -9.75
#